data_c7be2926487157b46be319f0c690034c
#
_entry.id   c7be2926487157b46be319f0c690034c
#
_cell.length_a   1.000
_cell.length_b   1.000
_cell.length_c   1.000
_cell.angle_alpha   90.00
_cell.angle_beta   90.00
_cell.angle_gamma   90.00
#
_symmetry.space_group_name_H-M   'P 1'
#
loop_
_entity.id
_entity.type
_entity.pdbx_description
1 polymer ?
#
loop_
_entity_poly.entity_id
_entity_poly.type
_entity_poly.pdbx_seq_one_letter_code
_entity_poly.pdbx_strand_id
1 'polypeptide(L)'
;LSFEPAMRCGLSATKAVVAVFGEHGHPHHEAPATDAGHDGHDHPHDGDHDGDHDHGHDGEHDHHHAGHDHDHDHNGDHDGGHGHGAHRPYRVVRDIIEQADLPARVAARAQRTFRMLAEVEGAMHGVPADEVELHEVGSLDAIIDVVGTCAALEVLGVDRIVCSPITVGQGTVRAAHGDIPNPSPAVVELLARAGAPSRGIADRKELATPTGVALMVALADEFGPMPAMHVHRVGYGAGTADIAGRPNVVQVVIGVETPPSLTPQPGQPAQLLEVNVDDATGEVIAHTITALLAAGAHDAWASPIVMKKGRPAHTVHALCDPARANEIGAVLLRETGSLGMRGSTVQRWPQRREEAVVHVHGHPIRVKLAPGRAKPEHDDAVAAAAALGLPLREVLAHAAQLAGGLEPD
;
A
#
# COMPACT_ATOMS: atom_id res chain seq x y z
N LEU A 1 -3.03 19.13 -25.44
CA LEU A 1 -2.38 18.86 -24.16
C LEU A 1 -1.21 19.83 -23.99
N SER A 2 -1.20 20.57 -22.90
CA SER A 2 -0.09 21.43 -22.48
C SER A 2 0.32 21.14 -21.05
N PHE A 3 1.52 21.57 -20.65
CA PHE A 3 2.05 21.40 -19.31
C PHE A 3 2.42 22.78 -18.76
N GLU A 4 1.85 23.12 -17.61
CA GLU A 4 2.00 24.43 -16.99
C GLU A 4 2.63 24.31 -15.60
N PRO A 5 3.55 25.22 -15.21
CA PRO A 5 4.03 25.30 -13.84
C PRO A 5 2.88 25.61 -12.88
N ALA A 6 2.81 24.92 -11.78
CA ALA A 6 1.82 25.13 -10.73
C ALA A 6 2.47 25.12 -9.34
N MET A 7 1.94 25.91 -8.43
CA MET A 7 2.36 25.92 -7.03
C MET A 7 1.26 25.28 -6.17
N ARG A 8 1.66 24.38 -5.27
CA ARG A 8 0.74 23.78 -4.29
C ARG A 8 1.39 23.81 -2.91
N CYS A 9 0.86 24.62 -2.01
CA CYS A 9 1.44 24.83 -0.67
C CYS A 9 2.96 25.14 -0.70
N GLY A 10 3.42 25.99 -1.63
CA GLY A 10 4.84 26.33 -1.77
C GLY A 10 5.69 25.28 -2.49
N LEU A 11 5.13 24.14 -2.90
CA LEU A 11 5.81 23.13 -3.71
C LEU A 11 5.58 23.41 -5.20
N SER A 12 6.65 23.51 -5.98
CA SER A 12 6.60 23.62 -7.44
C SER A 12 6.22 22.26 -8.04
N ALA A 13 5.22 22.26 -8.90
CA ALA A 13 4.70 21.07 -9.57
C ALA A 13 4.31 21.42 -11.02
N THR A 14 3.93 20.41 -11.80
CA THR A 14 3.46 20.58 -13.18
C THR A 14 2.00 20.18 -13.27
N LYS A 15 1.15 21.05 -13.82
CA LYS A 15 -0.23 20.77 -14.14
C LYS A 15 -0.32 20.39 -15.62
N ALA A 16 -0.92 19.23 -15.92
CA ALA A 16 -1.34 18.89 -17.26
C ALA A 16 -2.68 19.57 -17.56
N VAL A 17 -2.80 20.18 -18.72
CA VAL A 17 -4.01 20.86 -19.17
C VAL A 17 -4.43 20.24 -20.49
N VAL A 18 -5.62 19.65 -20.49
CA VAL A 18 -6.26 19.09 -21.69
C VAL A 18 -7.25 20.13 -22.23
N ALA A 19 -7.01 20.61 -23.45
CA ALA A 19 -7.94 21.46 -24.18
C ALA A 19 -8.61 20.65 -25.29
N VAL A 20 -9.92 20.49 -25.25
CA VAL A 20 -10.71 19.86 -26.30
C VAL A 20 -11.31 20.97 -27.16
N PHE A 21 -10.92 21.05 -28.42
CA PHE A 21 -11.49 21.98 -29.36
C PHE A 21 -12.75 21.35 -29.98
N GLY A 22 -13.92 21.92 -29.67
CA GLY A 22 -15.17 21.54 -30.31
C GLY A 22 -15.25 22.04 -31.75
N GLU A 23 -16.20 21.56 -32.54
CA GLU A 23 -16.44 21.95 -33.93
C GLU A 23 -16.75 23.46 -34.14
N HIS A 24 -16.93 24.23 -33.05
CA HIS A 24 -17.06 25.67 -33.01
C HIS A 24 -15.93 26.28 -32.18
N GLY A 25 -14.81 26.50 -32.83
CA GLY A 25 -13.49 26.93 -32.36
C GLY A 25 -13.39 28.13 -31.40
N HIS A 26 -13.92 28.00 -30.19
CA HIS A 26 -13.62 28.94 -29.10
C HIS A 26 -12.99 28.18 -27.94
N PRO A 27 -11.77 28.55 -27.52
CA PRO A 27 -11.14 28.01 -26.32
C PRO A 27 -11.88 28.52 -25.09
N HIS A 28 -12.40 27.65 -24.27
CA HIS A 28 -12.87 28.01 -22.93
C HIS A 28 -11.66 28.31 -22.05
N HIS A 29 -11.31 29.58 -21.93
CA HIS A 29 -10.38 30.07 -20.92
C HIS A 29 -11.17 30.32 -19.63
N GLU A 30 -10.93 29.55 -18.59
CA GLU A 30 -11.25 29.98 -17.24
C GLU A 30 -10.41 31.24 -16.94
N ALA A 31 -11.08 32.36 -16.72
CA ALA A 31 -10.42 33.57 -16.27
C ALA A 31 -9.89 33.39 -14.83
N PRO A 32 -8.68 33.85 -14.53
CA PRO A 32 -8.20 33.82 -13.16
C PRO A 32 -9.09 34.71 -12.27
N ALA A 33 -9.51 34.19 -11.13
CA ALA A 33 -10.21 34.94 -10.11
C ALA A 33 -9.31 36.11 -9.66
N THR A 34 -9.68 37.32 -10.03
CA THR A 34 -9.06 38.55 -9.55
C THR A 34 -9.52 38.78 -8.13
N ASP A 35 -8.59 38.71 -7.22
CA ASP A 35 -8.72 39.15 -5.83
C ASP A 35 -8.90 40.65 -5.82
N ALA A 36 -10.16 41.12 -5.67
CA ALA A 36 -10.47 42.52 -5.51
C ALA A 36 -10.41 42.86 -4.02
N GLY A 37 -9.30 43.41 -3.61
CA GLY A 37 -9.16 44.01 -2.29
C GLY A 37 -10.19 45.11 -2.06
N HIS A 38 -10.96 45.00 -1.00
CA HIS A 38 -11.77 46.08 -0.45
C HIS A 38 -10.98 46.75 0.65
N ASP A 39 -10.51 47.95 0.33
CA ASP A 39 -9.98 48.96 1.31
C ASP A 39 -11.11 49.36 2.26
N GLY A 40 -10.82 49.26 3.54
CA GLY A 40 -11.68 49.68 4.61
C GLY A 40 -11.79 51.21 4.71
N HIS A 41 -12.98 51.71 4.89
CA HIS A 41 -13.21 53.04 5.42
C HIS A 41 -13.82 52.92 6.83
N ASP A 42 -12.99 53.33 7.80
CA ASP A 42 -13.38 53.64 9.18
C ASP A 42 -14.33 54.83 9.22
N HIS A 43 -15.46 54.70 9.88
CA HIS A 43 -16.17 55.83 10.50
C HIS A 43 -16.72 55.42 11.87
N PRO A 44 -16.41 56.20 12.91
CA PRO A 44 -16.91 55.97 14.26
C PRO A 44 -18.26 56.65 14.46
N HIS A 45 -19.20 56.00 15.10
CA HIS A 45 -20.33 56.62 15.75
C HIS A 45 -20.62 55.95 17.11
N ASP A 46 -20.37 56.77 18.13
CA ASP A 46 -20.87 56.61 19.49
C ASP A 46 -22.38 56.78 19.53
N GLY A 47 -23.03 56.05 20.43
CA GLY A 47 -24.45 56.32 20.72
C GLY A 47 -25.06 55.22 21.65
N ASP A 48 -24.92 55.42 22.93
CA ASP A 48 -25.68 54.73 23.98
C ASP A 48 -27.18 54.91 23.80
N HIS A 49 -27.98 53.86 24.05
CA HIS A 49 -29.27 54.02 24.74
C HIS A 49 -29.80 52.66 25.21
N ASP A 50 -29.94 52.61 26.53
CA ASP A 50 -30.70 51.65 27.32
C ASP A 50 -32.20 51.70 27.02
N GLY A 51 -32.91 50.57 27.11
CA GLY A 51 -34.33 50.57 27.07
C GLY A 51 -34.95 49.17 27.16
N ASP A 52 -35.14 48.70 28.41
CA ASP A 52 -36.04 47.60 28.74
C ASP A 52 -37.48 47.87 28.23
N HIS A 53 -38.13 46.85 27.74
CA HIS A 53 -39.57 46.60 27.95
C HIS A 53 -39.98 45.18 27.56
N ASP A 54 -40.37 44.47 28.57
CA ASP A 54 -41.15 43.25 28.64
C ASP A 54 -42.60 43.50 28.14
N HIS A 55 -43.21 42.61 27.38
CA HIS A 55 -44.61 42.22 27.43
C HIS A 55 -44.93 41.07 26.46
N GLY A 56 -45.37 39.97 27.04
CA GLY A 56 -46.04 38.84 26.35
C GLY A 56 -47.45 39.20 25.88
N HIS A 57 -47.93 38.43 24.95
CA HIS A 57 -49.34 37.96 24.90
C HIS A 57 -49.55 36.90 23.80
N ASP A 58 -50.24 35.85 24.22
CA ASP A 58 -50.83 34.76 23.45
C ASP A 58 -51.88 35.24 22.42
N GLY A 59 -52.11 34.43 21.35
CA GLY A 59 -53.28 34.60 20.51
C GLY A 59 -53.25 33.71 19.26
N GLU A 60 -53.89 32.56 19.34
CA GLU A 60 -54.32 31.73 18.21
C GLU A 60 -55.32 32.49 17.37
N HIS A 61 -55.25 32.32 16.05
CA HIS A 61 -56.46 32.30 15.15
C HIS A 61 -56.13 31.72 13.77
N ASP A 62 -56.84 30.64 13.46
CA ASP A 62 -57.10 30.13 12.11
C ASP A 62 -57.79 31.14 11.23
N HIS A 63 -57.46 31.17 9.95
CA HIS A 63 -58.44 31.37 8.86
C HIS A 63 -57.90 31.00 7.47
N HIS A 64 -58.65 30.15 6.79
CA HIS A 64 -58.63 29.86 5.34
C HIS A 64 -58.85 31.10 4.47
N HIS A 65 -58.25 31.16 3.28
CA HIS A 65 -58.87 31.33 1.98
C HIS A 65 -57.86 31.43 0.83
N ALA A 66 -58.02 30.53 -0.14
CA ALA A 66 -58.27 30.70 -1.57
C ALA A 66 -57.43 31.72 -2.38
N GLY A 67 -56.70 31.14 -3.30
CA GLY A 67 -56.43 31.42 -4.69
C GLY A 67 -56.29 32.84 -5.22
N HIS A 68 -55.16 33.08 -5.86
CA HIS A 68 -55.11 33.88 -7.10
C HIS A 68 -53.82 33.57 -7.86
N ASP A 69 -54.00 33.17 -9.12
CA ASP A 69 -52.94 33.09 -10.14
C ASP A 69 -52.39 34.49 -10.44
N HIS A 70 -51.10 34.64 -10.47
CA HIS A 70 -50.43 35.66 -11.25
C HIS A 70 -49.12 35.13 -11.80
N ASP A 71 -49.07 34.93 -13.10
CA ASP A 71 -47.88 34.85 -13.91
C ASP A 71 -47.03 36.11 -13.73
N HIS A 72 -45.77 35.93 -13.42
CA HIS A 72 -44.71 36.88 -13.76
C HIS A 72 -43.42 36.15 -14.10
N ASP A 73 -43.02 36.41 -15.32
CA ASP A 73 -41.78 36.08 -15.99
C ASP A 73 -40.50 36.52 -15.25
N HIS A 74 -39.48 35.71 -15.49
CA HIS A 74 -38.06 36.05 -15.60
C HIS A 74 -37.29 36.58 -14.39
N ASN A 75 -36.43 35.71 -13.88
CA ASN A 75 -35.02 36.05 -13.90
C ASN A 75 -34.20 34.76 -13.90
N GLY A 76 -33.45 34.55 -14.98
CA GLY A 76 -32.53 33.42 -15.12
C GLY A 76 -31.30 33.64 -14.27
N ASP A 77 -31.15 32.82 -13.29
CA ASP A 77 -29.84 32.58 -12.69
C ASP A 77 -29.02 31.72 -13.67
N HIS A 78 -28.01 32.34 -14.24
CA HIS A 78 -27.00 31.64 -15.03
C HIS A 78 -26.17 30.74 -14.08
N ASP A 79 -26.68 29.55 -13.87
CA ASP A 79 -25.87 28.46 -13.31
C ASP A 79 -24.86 28.07 -14.39
N GLY A 80 -23.59 28.31 -14.10
CA GLY A 80 -22.47 28.01 -14.99
C GLY A 80 -22.48 26.53 -15.35
N GLY A 81 -23.00 26.23 -16.54
CA GLY A 81 -23.07 24.87 -17.06
C GLY A 81 -21.65 24.30 -17.18
N HIS A 82 -21.32 23.38 -16.29
CA HIS A 82 -20.25 22.43 -16.53
C HIS A 82 -20.63 21.66 -17.80
N GLY A 83 -19.86 21.86 -18.88
CA GLY A 83 -20.06 21.17 -20.14
C GLY A 83 -20.11 19.66 -19.89
N HIS A 84 -21.26 19.05 -20.10
CA HIS A 84 -21.42 17.59 -20.05
C HIS A 84 -20.50 17.01 -21.12
N GLY A 85 -19.34 16.52 -20.73
CA GLY A 85 -18.48 15.72 -21.59
C GLY A 85 -19.32 14.58 -22.17
N ALA A 86 -19.24 14.34 -23.49
CA ALA A 86 -20.05 13.35 -24.15
C ALA A 86 -19.88 11.99 -23.44
N HIS A 87 -20.97 11.48 -22.86
CA HIS A 87 -21.03 10.11 -22.33
C HIS A 87 -20.66 9.15 -23.44
N ARG A 88 -19.71 8.25 -23.19
CA ARG A 88 -19.26 7.26 -24.18
C ARG A 88 -19.43 5.87 -23.61
N PRO A 89 -20.06 4.96 -24.35
CA PRO A 89 -19.99 3.54 -24.02
C PRO A 89 -18.55 3.05 -24.00
N TYR A 90 -18.21 2.18 -23.05
CA TYR A 90 -16.85 1.62 -22.93
C TYR A 90 -16.32 1.04 -24.26
N ARG A 91 -17.18 0.37 -25.03
CA ARG A 91 -16.79 -0.16 -26.34
C ARG A 91 -16.20 0.91 -27.27
N VAL A 92 -16.74 2.15 -27.22
CA VAL A 92 -16.22 3.26 -28.04
C VAL A 92 -14.85 3.70 -27.57
N VAL A 93 -14.62 3.78 -26.27
CA VAL A 93 -13.31 4.10 -25.69
C VAL A 93 -12.28 3.01 -26.08
N ARG A 94 -12.66 1.75 -25.96
CA ARG A 94 -11.84 0.61 -26.38
C ARG A 94 -11.47 0.73 -27.86
N ASP A 95 -12.45 0.96 -28.72
CA ASP A 95 -12.24 1.06 -30.17
C ASP A 95 -11.34 2.26 -30.54
N ILE A 96 -11.46 3.39 -29.86
CA ILE A 96 -10.55 4.54 -30.01
C ILE A 96 -9.10 4.13 -29.71
N ILE A 97 -8.86 3.42 -28.59
CA ILE A 97 -7.53 2.98 -28.20
C ILE A 97 -6.97 1.92 -29.17
N GLU A 98 -7.81 1.01 -29.66
CA GLU A 98 -7.43 -0.02 -30.62
C GLU A 98 -7.08 0.55 -32.00
N GLN A 99 -7.78 1.59 -32.45
CA GLN A 99 -7.55 2.25 -33.73
C GLN A 99 -6.39 3.25 -33.69
N ALA A 100 -6.00 3.69 -32.49
CA ALA A 100 -4.85 4.57 -32.33
C ALA A 100 -3.56 3.78 -32.57
N ASP A 101 -2.64 4.34 -33.36
CA ASP A 101 -1.31 3.75 -33.60
C ASP A 101 -0.39 3.91 -32.39
N LEU A 102 -0.73 3.19 -31.31
CA LEU A 102 -0.03 3.22 -30.04
C LEU A 102 0.96 2.06 -29.92
N PRO A 103 2.11 2.25 -29.26
CA PRO A 103 2.96 1.13 -28.87
C PRO A 103 2.16 0.06 -28.12
N ALA A 104 2.39 -1.21 -28.42
CA ALA A 104 1.58 -2.32 -27.91
C ALA A 104 1.44 -2.31 -26.35
N ARG A 105 2.52 -1.97 -25.64
CA ARG A 105 2.53 -1.89 -24.17
C ARG A 105 1.69 -0.71 -23.66
N VAL A 106 1.67 0.41 -24.38
CA VAL A 106 0.83 1.58 -24.05
C VAL A 106 -0.65 1.22 -24.22
N ALA A 107 -1.01 0.66 -25.39
CA ALA A 107 -2.38 0.22 -25.67
C ALA A 107 -2.88 -0.80 -24.63
N ALA A 108 -2.07 -1.82 -24.32
CA ALA A 108 -2.42 -2.84 -23.32
C ALA A 108 -2.64 -2.28 -21.93
N ARG A 109 -1.81 -1.33 -21.48
CA ARG A 109 -1.95 -0.64 -20.18
C ARG A 109 -3.21 0.22 -20.14
N ALA A 110 -3.46 1.01 -21.17
CA ALA A 110 -4.63 1.86 -21.27
C ALA A 110 -5.94 1.04 -21.30
N GLN A 111 -6.00 -0.01 -22.13
CA GLN A 111 -7.15 -0.91 -22.20
C GLN A 111 -7.41 -1.61 -20.85
N ARG A 112 -6.37 -2.06 -20.14
CA ARG A 112 -6.52 -2.66 -18.80
C ARG A 112 -7.13 -1.66 -17.82
N THR A 113 -6.69 -0.40 -17.83
CA THR A 113 -7.22 0.65 -16.96
C THR A 113 -8.70 0.92 -17.24
N PHE A 114 -9.08 1.11 -18.50
CA PHE A 114 -10.47 1.35 -18.87
C PHE A 114 -11.38 0.14 -18.64
N ARG A 115 -10.87 -1.06 -18.82
CA ARG A 115 -11.62 -2.28 -18.49
C ARG A 115 -11.98 -2.34 -17.02
N MET A 116 -11.03 -2.04 -16.12
CA MET A 116 -11.32 -1.99 -14.67
C MET A 116 -12.37 -0.96 -14.33
N LEU A 117 -12.31 0.23 -14.92
CA LEU A 117 -13.35 1.25 -14.77
C LEU A 117 -14.71 0.74 -15.27
N ALA A 118 -14.77 0.16 -16.45
CA ALA A 118 -16.01 -0.37 -17.04
C ALA A 118 -16.60 -1.52 -16.22
N GLU A 119 -15.77 -2.39 -15.66
CA GLU A 119 -16.22 -3.49 -14.80
C GLU A 119 -16.81 -2.97 -13.48
N VAL A 120 -16.25 -1.91 -12.91
CA VAL A 120 -16.76 -1.28 -11.68
C VAL A 120 -18.04 -0.51 -11.96
N GLU A 121 -18.06 0.34 -12.97
CA GLU A 121 -19.27 1.09 -13.37
C GLU A 121 -20.40 0.14 -13.78
N GLY A 122 -20.08 -0.90 -14.56
CA GLY A 122 -21.05 -1.92 -14.97
C GLY A 122 -21.68 -2.63 -13.76
N ALA A 123 -20.87 -2.99 -12.77
CA ALA A 123 -21.38 -3.60 -11.54
C ALA A 123 -22.28 -2.66 -10.74
N MET A 124 -21.93 -1.37 -10.66
CA MET A 124 -22.73 -0.35 -9.96
C MET A 124 -24.07 -0.08 -10.66
N HIS A 125 -24.10 -0.13 -11.99
CA HIS A 125 -25.30 0.10 -12.79
C HIS A 125 -26.09 -1.18 -13.13
N GLY A 126 -25.57 -2.35 -12.78
CA GLY A 126 -26.21 -3.64 -13.05
C GLY A 126 -26.23 -4.01 -14.54
N VAL A 127 -25.23 -3.54 -15.31
CA VAL A 127 -25.08 -3.80 -16.75
C VAL A 127 -23.73 -4.45 -17.05
N PRO A 128 -23.59 -5.23 -18.15
CA PRO A 128 -22.30 -5.76 -18.59
C PRO A 128 -21.29 -4.64 -18.85
N ALA A 129 -20.00 -4.87 -18.55
CA ALA A 129 -18.94 -3.88 -18.75
C ALA A 129 -18.88 -3.34 -20.19
N ASP A 130 -19.09 -4.19 -21.19
CA ASP A 130 -19.06 -3.78 -22.61
C ASP A 130 -20.23 -2.86 -23.01
N GLU A 131 -21.30 -2.83 -22.24
CA GLU A 131 -22.51 -2.04 -22.50
C GLU A 131 -22.59 -0.79 -21.62
N VAL A 132 -21.72 -0.66 -20.60
CA VAL A 132 -21.76 0.45 -19.67
C VAL A 132 -21.41 1.76 -20.35
N GLU A 133 -22.17 2.80 -20.04
CA GLU A 133 -21.83 4.16 -20.37
C GLU A 133 -20.92 4.76 -19.29
N LEU A 134 -19.75 5.20 -19.70
CA LEU A 134 -18.79 5.86 -18.83
C LEU A 134 -19.15 7.34 -18.71
N HIS A 135 -19.85 7.71 -17.63
CA HIS A 135 -20.42 9.04 -17.46
C HIS A 135 -19.34 10.13 -17.27
N GLU A 136 -18.45 9.95 -16.32
CA GLU A 136 -17.37 10.91 -16.01
C GLU A 136 -16.03 10.49 -16.60
N VAL A 137 -15.76 9.18 -16.63
CA VAL A 137 -14.45 8.61 -17.04
C VAL A 137 -14.38 8.25 -18.53
N GLY A 138 -15.43 8.48 -19.31
CA GLY A 138 -15.49 8.28 -20.79
C GLY A 138 -15.18 9.54 -21.60
N SER A 139 -14.85 10.65 -20.96
CA SER A 139 -14.51 11.91 -21.62
C SER A 139 -13.19 11.79 -22.40
N LEU A 140 -12.98 12.66 -23.41
CA LEU A 140 -11.69 12.74 -24.11
C LEU A 140 -10.55 13.11 -23.16
N ASP A 141 -10.83 13.90 -22.15
CA ASP A 141 -9.93 14.27 -21.09
C ASP A 141 -9.40 13.02 -20.35
N ALA A 142 -10.30 12.18 -19.86
CA ALA A 142 -9.92 10.92 -19.20
C ALA A 142 -9.14 9.97 -20.13
N ILE A 143 -9.49 9.92 -21.43
CA ILE A 143 -8.75 9.10 -22.39
C ILE A 143 -7.32 9.62 -22.56
N ILE A 144 -7.13 10.93 -22.65
CA ILE A 144 -5.81 11.57 -22.79
C ILE A 144 -5.00 11.35 -21.49
N ASP A 145 -5.60 11.47 -20.34
CA ASP A 145 -4.94 11.25 -19.06
C ASP A 145 -4.43 9.81 -18.92
N VAL A 146 -5.27 8.83 -19.25
CA VAL A 146 -4.90 7.42 -19.16
C VAL A 146 -3.84 7.05 -20.19
N VAL A 147 -4.08 7.36 -21.48
CA VAL A 147 -3.16 7.04 -22.56
C VAL A 147 -1.84 7.80 -22.40
N GLY A 148 -1.92 9.09 -22.05
CA GLY A 148 -0.75 9.95 -21.81
C GLY A 148 0.12 9.44 -20.66
N THR A 149 -0.48 9.01 -19.56
CA THR A 149 0.25 8.40 -18.43
C THR A 149 0.94 7.09 -18.86
N CYS A 150 0.23 6.22 -19.59
CA CYS A 150 0.80 4.97 -20.10
C CYS A 150 1.96 5.24 -21.07
N ALA A 151 1.82 6.23 -21.96
CA ALA A 151 2.86 6.64 -22.89
C ALA A 151 4.08 7.25 -22.17
N ALA A 152 3.86 8.08 -21.17
CA ALA A 152 4.94 8.65 -20.35
C ALA A 152 5.77 7.55 -19.65
N LEU A 153 5.11 6.56 -19.05
CA LEU A 153 5.78 5.41 -18.43
C LEU A 153 6.59 4.58 -19.44
N GLU A 154 6.11 4.45 -20.67
CA GLU A 154 6.83 3.77 -21.74
C GLU A 154 8.09 4.54 -22.17
N VAL A 155 7.97 5.86 -22.39
CA VAL A 155 9.11 6.74 -22.74
C VAL A 155 10.15 6.78 -21.61
N LEU A 156 9.72 6.72 -20.36
CA LEU A 156 10.61 6.70 -19.20
C LEU A 156 11.30 5.34 -18.99
N GLY A 157 10.90 4.30 -19.74
CA GLY A 157 11.49 2.97 -19.65
C GLY A 157 11.27 2.31 -18.28
N VAL A 158 10.09 2.51 -17.67
CA VAL A 158 9.77 1.95 -16.36
C VAL A 158 9.37 0.48 -16.50
N ASP A 159 10.09 -0.40 -15.78
CA ASP A 159 9.86 -1.84 -15.77
C ASP A 159 8.99 -2.29 -14.60
N ARG A 160 9.13 -1.66 -13.43
CA ARG A 160 8.39 -1.98 -12.21
C ARG A 160 7.82 -0.71 -11.57
N ILE A 161 6.57 -0.80 -11.10
CA ILE A 161 5.84 0.31 -10.48
C ILE A 161 5.41 -0.11 -9.08
N VAL A 162 5.89 0.61 -8.05
CA VAL A 162 5.46 0.45 -6.66
C VAL A 162 4.64 1.66 -6.27
N CYS A 163 3.42 1.43 -5.80
CA CYS A 163 2.49 2.48 -5.38
C CYS A 163 2.37 2.51 -3.84
N SER A 164 2.46 3.69 -3.24
CA SER A 164 2.13 3.85 -1.82
C SER A 164 0.64 3.63 -1.56
N PRO A 165 0.20 3.39 -0.29
CA PRO A 165 -1.21 3.35 0.04
C PRO A 165 -1.95 4.59 -0.45
N ILE A 166 -3.07 4.41 -1.16
CA ILE A 166 -3.82 5.48 -1.80
C ILE A 166 -4.53 6.31 -0.72
N THR A 167 -4.27 7.62 -0.71
CA THR A 167 -4.90 8.54 0.24
C THR A 167 -6.26 8.99 -0.27
N VAL A 168 -7.31 8.83 0.54
CA VAL A 168 -8.69 9.20 0.24
C VAL A 168 -9.23 10.22 1.24
N GLY A 169 -10.18 11.06 0.79
CA GLY A 169 -10.87 12.04 1.63
C GLY A 169 -12.01 11.44 2.45
N GLN A 170 -12.88 12.31 2.99
CA GLN A 170 -14.07 11.93 3.77
C GLN A 170 -15.26 12.84 3.49
N GLY A 171 -16.45 12.39 3.92
CA GLY A 171 -17.70 13.15 3.78
C GLY A 171 -18.43 12.85 2.49
N THR A 172 -18.83 13.89 1.76
CA THR A 172 -19.56 13.78 0.48
C THR A 172 -18.94 14.69 -0.57
N VAL A 173 -19.06 14.29 -1.84
CA VAL A 173 -18.69 15.09 -3.01
C VAL A 173 -19.85 15.12 -4.00
N ARG A 174 -19.96 16.22 -4.75
CA ARG A 174 -20.94 16.36 -5.81
C ARG A 174 -20.44 15.69 -7.08
N ALA A 175 -21.23 14.80 -7.63
CA ALA A 175 -20.95 14.04 -8.85
C ALA A 175 -22.17 14.02 -9.78
N ALA A 176 -22.08 13.38 -10.94
CA ALA A 176 -23.20 13.22 -11.86
C ALA A 176 -24.45 12.60 -11.22
N HIS A 177 -24.25 11.73 -10.21
CA HIS A 177 -25.31 11.06 -9.44
C HIS A 177 -25.78 11.84 -8.20
N GLY A 178 -25.45 13.14 -8.09
CA GLY A 178 -25.76 13.95 -6.93
C GLY A 178 -24.67 13.92 -5.87
N ASP A 179 -25.05 14.08 -4.59
CA ASP A 179 -24.11 14.04 -3.47
C ASP A 179 -23.81 12.57 -3.10
N ILE A 180 -22.60 12.12 -3.39
CA ILE A 180 -22.14 10.75 -3.13
C ILE A 180 -21.09 10.73 -2.01
N PRO A 181 -20.87 9.58 -1.35
CA PRO A 181 -19.80 9.44 -0.35
C PRO A 181 -18.42 9.76 -0.93
N ASN A 182 -17.55 10.29 -0.08
CA ASN A 182 -16.10 10.47 -0.36
C ASN A 182 -15.30 9.57 0.59
N PRO A 183 -14.50 8.58 0.12
CA PRO A 183 -14.28 8.26 -1.30
C PRO A 183 -15.52 7.76 -2.04
N SER A 184 -15.56 8.01 -3.35
CA SER A 184 -16.71 7.61 -4.18
C SER A 184 -16.85 6.08 -4.24
N PRO A 185 -18.08 5.55 -4.48
CA PRO A 185 -18.30 4.10 -4.57
C PRO A 185 -17.38 3.42 -5.60
N ALA A 186 -17.15 4.06 -6.75
CA ALA A 186 -16.22 3.55 -7.77
C ALA A 186 -14.78 3.42 -7.25
N VAL A 187 -14.29 4.39 -6.49
CA VAL A 187 -12.96 4.35 -5.86
C VAL A 187 -12.86 3.19 -4.88
N VAL A 188 -13.85 3.02 -4.00
CA VAL A 188 -13.85 1.95 -2.99
C VAL A 188 -13.87 0.57 -3.65
N GLU A 189 -14.68 0.41 -4.71
CA GLU A 189 -14.79 -0.85 -5.44
C GLU A 189 -13.49 -1.20 -6.20
N LEU A 190 -12.83 -0.20 -6.82
CA LEU A 190 -11.52 -0.38 -7.46
C LEU A 190 -10.47 -0.85 -6.45
N LEU A 191 -10.41 -0.20 -5.28
CA LEU A 191 -9.49 -0.57 -4.21
C LEU A 191 -9.75 -2.00 -3.69
N ALA A 192 -11.03 -2.35 -3.49
CA ALA A 192 -11.43 -3.67 -2.99
C ALA A 192 -11.06 -4.79 -3.96
N ARG A 193 -11.37 -4.64 -5.26
CA ARG A 193 -11.06 -5.64 -6.29
C ARG A 193 -9.56 -5.87 -6.47
N ALA A 194 -8.77 -4.80 -6.35
CA ALA A 194 -7.33 -4.89 -6.48
C ALA A 194 -6.62 -5.29 -5.18
N GLY A 195 -7.31 -5.36 -4.04
CA GLY A 195 -6.68 -5.54 -2.73
C GLY A 195 -5.71 -4.39 -2.39
N ALA A 196 -5.93 -3.20 -2.96
CA ALA A 196 -5.02 -2.09 -2.82
C ALA A 196 -5.17 -1.41 -1.44
N PRO A 197 -4.08 -1.17 -0.71
CA PRO A 197 -4.14 -0.49 0.57
C PRO A 197 -4.53 0.97 0.40
N SER A 198 -5.38 1.47 1.29
CA SER A 198 -5.80 2.87 1.30
C SER A 198 -5.71 3.48 2.70
N ARG A 199 -5.63 4.81 2.76
CA ARG A 199 -5.62 5.57 4.00
C ARG A 199 -6.57 6.76 3.92
N GLY A 200 -7.60 6.77 4.77
CA GLY A 200 -8.49 7.92 4.94
C GLY A 200 -7.83 9.05 5.73
N ILE A 201 -8.09 10.29 5.34
CA ILE A 201 -7.68 11.49 6.08
C ILE A 201 -8.86 12.44 6.22
N ALA A 202 -8.78 13.33 7.24
CA ALA A 202 -9.80 14.32 7.55
C ALA A 202 -9.77 15.50 6.57
N ASP A 203 -10.08 15.23 5.29
CA ASP A 203 -10.22 16.21 4.23
C ASP A 203 -11.50 15.95 3.46
N ARG A 204 -12.27 17.01 3.12
CA ARG A 204 -13.52 16.88 2.39
C ARG A 204 -13.36 16.87 0.87
N LYS A 205 -12.16 17.19 0.38
CA LYS A 205 -11.88 17.16 -1.05
C LYS A 205 -11.77 15.72 -1.56
N GLU A 206 -12.16 15.50 -2.78
CA GLU A 206 -11.85 14.27 -3.50
C GLU A 206 -10.34 14.24 -3.78
N LEU A 207 -9.61 13.39 -3.05
CA LEU A 207 -8.16 13.27 -3.15
C LEU A 207 -7.74 12.17 -4.14
N ALA A 208 -8.64 11.24 -4.41
CA ALA A 208 -8.43 10.12 -5.30
C ALA A 208 -9.66 9.97 -6.19
N THR A 209 -9.52 10.30 -7.48
CA THR A 209 -10.57 10.14 -8.48
C THR A 209 -10.65 8.71 -9.00
N PRO A 210 -11.79 8.25 -9.54
CA PRO A 210 -11.89 6.92 -10.14
C PRO A 210 -10.83 6.65 -11.21
N THR A 211 -10.59 7.61 -12.13
CA THR A 211 -9.54 7.49 -13.16
C THR A 211 -8.14 7.33 -12.58
N GLY A 212 -7.80 8.14 -11.57
CA GLY A 212 -6.50 8.09 -10.90
C GLY A 212 -6.29 6.77 -10.16
N VAL A 213 -7.30 6.28 -9.45
CA VAL A 213 -7.24 5.00 -8.74
C VAL A 213 -7.16 3.84 -9.74
N ALA A 214 -7.94 3.86 -10.83
CA ALA A 214 -7.88 2.83 -11.86
C ALA A 214 -6.49 2.72 -12.49
N LEU A 215 -5.83 3.87 -12.78
CA LEU A 215 -4.43 3.89 -13.22
C LEU A 215 -3.50 3.23 -12.20
N MET A 216 -3.61 3.61 -10.91
CA MET A 216 -2.75 3.05 -9.86
C MET A 216 -2.94 1.54 -9.73
N VAL A 217 -4.18 1.04 -9.62
CA VAL A 217 -4.44 -0.39 -9.43
C VAL A 217 -4.20 -1.22 -10.70
N ALA A 218 -4.34 -0.62 -11.88
CA ALA A 218 -4.05 -1.31 -13.14
C ALA A 218 -2.55 -1.42 -13.44
N LEU A 219 -1.74 -0.46 -13.00
CA LEU A 219 -0.34 -0.34 -13.41
C LEU A 219 0.65 -0.71 -12.31
N ALA A 220 0.28 -0.65 -11.03
CA ALA A 220 1.16 -1.04 -9.94
C ALA A 220 1.42 -2.55 -9.94
N ASP A 221 2.69 -2.91 -9.84
CA ASP A 221 3.13 -4.30 -9.64
C ASP A 221 3.07 -4.66 -8.14
N GLU A 222 3.21 -3.65 -7.27
CA GLU A 222 3.19 -3.82 -5.83
C GLU A 222 2.68 -2.55 -5.13
N PHE A 223 2.03 -2.74 -3.97
CA PHE A 223 1.66 -1.65 -3.06
C PHE A 223 2.50 -1.73 -1.80
N GLY A 224 3.16 -0.62 -1.44
CA GLY A 224 4.00 -0.60 -0.25
C GLY A 224 4.79 0.70 -0.07
N PRO A 225 5.74 0.71 0.86
CA PRO A 225 6.68 1.81 0.98
C PRO A 225 7.59 1.90 -0.25
N MET A 226 8.19 3.06 -0.45
CA MET A 226 9.21 3.23 -1.49
C MET A 226 10.29 2.15 -1.31
N PRO A 227 10.62 1.35 -2.34
CA PRO A 227 11.66 0.34 -2.23
C PRO A 227 13.03 0.98 -2.03
N ALA A 228 13.98 0.20 -1.53
CA ALA A 228 15.36 0.65 -1.47
C ALA A 228 15.89 0.83 -2.89
N MET A 229 16.27 2.06 -3.24
CA MET A 229 16.67 2.41 -4.59
C MET A 229 17.61 3.60 -4.64
N HIS A 230 18.44 3.65 -5.68
CA HIS A 230 19.14 4.87 -6.05
C HIS A 230 18.20 5.76 -6.86
N VAL A 231 17.79 6.88 -6.28
CA VAL A 231 16.90 7.84 -6.93
C VAL A 231 17.66 8.62 -8.01
N HIS A 232 17.12 8.63 -9.21
CA HIS A 232 17.68 9.36 -10.36
C HIS A 232 16.87 10.60 -10.71
N ARG A 233 15.55 10.54 -10.62
CA ARG A 233 14.64 11.63 -10.98
C ARG A 233 13.44 11.66 -10.06
N VAL A 234 12.87 12.84 -9.89
CA VAL A 234 11.62 13.05 -9.16
C VAL A 234 10.76 14.04 -9.94
N GLY A 235 9.45 13.83 -9.91
CA GLY A 235 8.47 14.72 -10.51
C GLY A 235 7.24 14.86 -9.62
N TYR A 236 6.53 15.97 -9.76
CA TYR A 236 5.31 16.29 -9.03
C TYR A 236 4.23 16.70 -10.02
N GLY A 237 3.15 15.93 -10.09
CA GLY A 237 1.95 16.26 -10.85
C GLY A 237 0.95 16.99 -9.95
N ALA A 238 0.54 18.21 -10.33
CA ALA A 238 -0.40 19.01 -9.56
C ALA A 238 -1.84 18.66 -9.86
N GLY A 239 -2.63 18.36 -8.82
CA GLY A 239 -4.08 18.31 -8.91
C GLY A 239 -4.70 19.71 -9.10
N THR A 240 -5.95 19.78 -9.56
CA THR A 240 -6.64 21.04 -9.83
C THR A 240 -6.95 21.81 -8.55
N ALA A 241 -7.46 21.12 -7.51
CA ALA A 241 -7.84 21.76 -6.26
C ALA A 241 -6.63 22.26 -5.46
N ASP A 242 -6.72 23.47 -4.93
CA ASP A 242 -5.80 23.95 -3.91
C ASP A 242 -6.30 23.61 -2.52
N ILE A 243 -5.44 23.01 -1.69
CA ILE A 243 -5.79 22.51 -0.37
C ILE A 243 -4.90 23.20 0.67
N ALA A 244 -5.53 23.96 1.57
CA ALA A 244 -4.80 24.69 2.61
C ALA A 244 -4.00 23.72 3.49
N GLY A 245 -2.72 24.05 3.69
CA GLY A 245 -1.81 23.27 4.56
C GLY A 245 -1.33 21.94 3.99
N ARG A 246 -1.67 21.62 2.72
CA ARG A 246 -1.24 20.38 2.07
C ARG A 246 -1.03 20.58 0.57
N PRO A 247 0.12 20.18 0.01
CA PRO A 247 0.29 20.15 -1.44
C PRO A 247 -0.57 19.03 -2.05
N ASN A 248 -1.47 19.42 -2.97
CA ASN A 248 -2.27 18.49 -3.76
C ASN A 248 -1.47 18.04 -4.98
N VAL A 249 -0.59 17.05 -4.77
CA VAL A 249 0.32 16.54 -5.80
C VAL A 249 0.46 15.03 -5.76
N VAL A 250 0.71 14.43 -6.91
CA VAL A 250 1.24 13.08 -7.05
C VAL A 250 2.75 13.18 -7.21
N GLN A 251 3.49 12.52 -6.33
CA GLN A 251 4.95 12.40 -6.42
C GLN A 251 5.32 11.14 -7.20
N VAL A 252 6.17 11.28 -8.21
CA VAL A 252 6.76 10.18 -8.96
C VAL A 252 8.27 10.18 -8.71
N VAL A 253 8.80 9.06 -8.27
CA VAL A 253 10.23 8.84 -8.02
C VAL A 253 10.73 7.77 -8.96
N ILE A 254 11.77 8.07 -9.74
CA ILE A 254 12.37 7.15 -10.71
C ILE A 254 13.81 6.87 -10.29
N GLY A 255 14.20 5.60 -10.31
CA GLY A 255 15.54 5.17 -9.96
C GLY A 255 15.77 3.71 -10.26
N VAL A 256 16.90 3.20 -9.83
CA VAL A 256 17.27 1.79 -9.94
C VAL A 256 17.15 1.15 -8.56
N GLU A 257 16.39 0.06 -8.48
CA GLU A 257 16.23 -0.69 -7.24
C GLU A 257 17.59 -1.24 -6.77
N THR A 258 17.86 -1.06 -5.49
CA THR A 258 19.06 -1.61 -4.89
C THR A 258 18.83 -3.10 -4.62
N PRO A 259 19.72 -3.99 -5.07
CA PRO A 259 19.56 -5.41 -4.80
C PRO A 259 19.34 -5.68 -3.30
N PRO A 260 18.49 -6.63 -2.93
CA PRO A 260 18.16 -6.95 -1.53
C PRO A 260 19.38 -7.22 -0.64
N SER A 261 20.51 -7.58 -1.24
CA SER A 261 21.78 -7.88 -0.53
C SER A 261 22.43 -6.66 0.13
N LEU A 262 22.04 -5.42 -0.22
CA LEU A 262 22.60 -4.18 0.34
C LEU A 262 21.65 -3.46 1.31
N THR A 263 20.39 -3.88 1.39
CA THR A 263 19.45 -3.34 2.39
C THR A 263 19.39 -4.29 3.58
N PRO A 264 19.64 -3.84 4.81
CA PRO A 264 19.33 -4.63 5.97
C PRO A 264 17.81 -4.91 5.97
N GLN A 265 17.40 -6.12 5.63
CA GLN A 265 16.02 -6.56 5.83
C GLN A 265 15.68 -6.34 7.31
N PRO A 266 14.49 -5.82 7.65
CA PRO A 266 14.08 -5.79 9.04
C PRO A 266 14.17 -7.21 9.59
N GLY A 267 14.93 -7.37 10.69
CA GLY A 267 15.06 -8.67 11.33
C GLY A 267 13.72 -9.15 11.86
N GLN A 268 13.54 -10.44 11.95
CA GLN A 268 12.41 -11.03 12.66
C GLN A 268 12.65 -10.87 14.16
N PRO A 269 11.73 -10.29 14.94
CA PRO A 269 11.88 -10.22 16.39
C PRO A 269 11.90 -11.64 16.97
N ALA A 270 12.85 -11.89 17.85
CA ALA A 270 12.96 -13.14 18.59
C ALA A 270 13.25 -12.84 20.06
N GLN A 271 12.88 -13.76 20.95
CA GLN A 271 13.17 -13.68 22.38
C GLN A 271 14.34 -14.61 22.70
N LEU A 272 15.39 -14.05 23.29
CA LEU A 272 16.48 -14.81 23.89
C LEU A 272 16.20 -14.95 25.39
N LEU A 273 16.07 -16.21 25.86
CA LEU A 273 15.88 -16.57 27.27
C LEU A 273 17.15 -17.24 27.80
N GLU A 274 17.52 -16.93 29.01
CA GLU A 274 18.76 -17.39 29.59
C GLU A 274 18.66 -17.69 31.09
N VAL A 275 19.31 -18.77 31.51
CA VAL A 275 19.52 -19.10 32.93
C VAL A 275 20.99 -19.42 33.19
N ASN A 276 21.46 -19.08 34.37
CA ASN A 276 22.80 -19.51 34.83
C ASN A 276 22.67 -20.69 35.81
N VAL A 277 23.40 -21.75 35.57
CA VAL A 277 23.39 -22.95 36.41
C VAL A 277 24.84 -23.34 36.82
N ASP A 278 25.10 -23.51 38.12
CA ASP A 278 26.39 -23.89 38.69
C ASP A 278 26.38 -25.31 39.35
N ASP A 279 25.24 -25.98 39.29
CA ASP A 279 24.98 -27.28 39.88
C ASP A 279 24.41 -28.34 38.92
N ALA A 280 24.21 -27.98 37.62
CA ALA A 280 23.76 -28.92 36.61
C ALA A 280 24.90 -29.71 36.00
N THR A 281 24.71 -31.05 35.84
CA THR A 281 25.64 -31.91 35.12
C THR A 281 25.56 -31.69 33.62
N GLY A 282 26.61 -32.09 32.87
CA GLY A 282 26.60 -32.00 31.39
C GLY A 282 25.42 -32.78 30.75
N GLU A 283 24.98 -33.89 31.38
CA GLU A 283 23.84 -34.67 30.93
C GLU A 283 22.53 -33.92 31.08
N VAL A 284 22.33 -33.19 32.19
CA VAL A 284 21.14 -32.34 32.41
C VAL A 284 21.13 -31.18 31.41
N ILE A 285 22.28 -30.57 31.14
CA ILE A 285 22.39 -29.48 30.13
C ILE A 285 22.04 -30.02 28.74
N ALA A 286 22.60 -31.18 28.35
CA ALA A 286 22.31 -31.79 27.05
C ALA A 286 20.81 -32.14 26.89
N HIS A 287 20.22 -32.70 27.95
CA HIS A 287 18.77 -32.98 28.01
C HIS A 287 17.95 -31.72 27.88
N THR A 288 18.32 -30.66 28.62
CA THR A 288 17.63 -29.35 28.57
C THR A 288 17.61 -28.76 27.16
N ILE A 289 18.75 -28.78 26.46
CA ILE A 289 18.85 -28.31 25.07
C ILE A 289 17.90 -29.12 24.19
N THR A 290 17.86 -30.43 24.30
CA THR A 290 16.98 -31.29 23.54
C THR A 290 15.51 -30.99 23.83
N ALA A 291 15.14 -30.81 25.10
CA ALA A 291 13.78 -30.48 25.53
C ALA A 291 13.31 -29.11 25.01
N LEU A 292 14.19 -28.10 25.01
CA LEU A 292 13.91 -26.77 24.49
C LEU A 292 13.65 -26.79 22.96
N LEU A 293 14.48 -27.52 22.21
CA LEU A 293 14.27 -27.70 20.76
C LEU A 293 12.98 -28.46 20.47
N ALA A 294 12.68 -29.52 21.22
CA ALA A 294 11.42 -30.26 21.09
C ALA A 294 10.20 -29.42 21.46
N ALA A 295 10.34 -28.49 22.41
CA ALA A 295 9.32 -27.52 22.75
C ALA A 295 9.17 -26.39 21.69
N GLY A 296 10.01 -26.37 20.64
CA GLY A 296 9.92 -25.47 19.51
C GLY A 296 10.73 -24.17 19.65
N ALA A 297 11.78 -24.19 20.46
CA ALA A 297 12.80 -23.14 20.37
C ALA A 297 13.45 -23.16 18.99
N HIS A 298 13.78 -21.98 18.46
CA HIS A 298 14.49 -21.86 17.19
C HIS A 298 15.93 -22.40 17.28
N ASP A 299 16.54 -22.21 18.45
CA ASP A 299 17.86 -22.68 18.79
C ASP A 299 18.03 -22.78 20.32
N ALA A 300 18.89 -23.66 20.80
CA ALA A 300 19.24 -23.78 22.20
C ALA A 300 20.70 -24.22 22.34
N TRP A 301 21.44 -23.60 23.25
CA TRP A 301 22.86 -23.91 23.47
C TRP A 301 23.26 -23.58 24.90
N ALA A 302 24.49 -24.01 25.29
CA ALA A 302 25.08 -23.65 26.56
C ALA A 302 26.44 -22.95 26.36
N SER A 303 26.68 -21.92 27.17
CA SER A 303 27.95 -21.19 27.21
C SER A 303 28.63 -21.36 28.59
N PRO A 304 29.92 -21.73 28.68
CA PRO A 304 30.61 -21.79 29.93
C PRO A 304 30.84 -20.38 30.49
N ILE A 305 30.65 -20.25 31.81
CA ILE A 305 30.85 -18.99 32.55
C ILE A 305 31.52 -19.25 33.88
N VAL A 306 32.02 -18.21 34.52
CA VAL A 306 32.42 -18.22 35.91
C VAL A 306 31.49 -17.36 36.73
N MET A 307 30.83 -17.94 37.72
CA MET A 307 29.91 -17.23 38.61
C MET A 307 30.63 -16.69 39.86
N LYS A 308 29.85 -15.99 40.73
CA LYS A 308 30.35 -15.50 42.03
C LYS A 308 31.07 -16.60 42.81
N LYS A 309 32.07 -16.24 43.59
CA LYS A 309 32.94 -17.13 44.34
C LYS A 309 33.83 -18.04 43.47
N GLY A 310 34.07 -17.68 42.19
CA GLY A 310 34.91 -18.41 41.26
C GLY A 310 34.37 -19.78 40.82
N ARG A 311 33.05 -20.03 40.89
CA ARG A 311 32.45 -21.31 40.52
C ARG A 311 32.34 -21.47 39.02
N PRO A 312 32.87 -22.52 38.41
CA PRO A 312 32.52 -22.87 37.02
C PRO A 312 31.02 -23.14 36.89
N ALA A 313 30.43 -22.63 35.82
CA ALA A 313 29.00 -22.74 35.59
C ALA A 313 28.70 -22.66 34.09
N HIS A 314 27.43 -22.79 33.73
CA HIS A 314 26.94 -22.61 32.36
C HIS A 314 25.80 -21.65 32.34
N THR A 315 25.71 -20.86 31.27
CA THR A 315 24.46 -20.19 30.85
C THR A 315 23.82 -21.09 29.82
N VAL A 316 22.57 -21.50 30.07
CA VAL A 316 21.73 -22.17 29.05
C VAL A 316 20.88 -21.12 28.40
N HIS A 317 20.91 -21.13 27.07
CA HIS A 317 20.24 -20.16 26.20
C HIS A 317 19.13 -20.85 25.38
N ALA A 318 18.04 -20.15 25.17
CA ALA A 318 16.98 -20.54 24.24
C ALA A 318 16.55 -19.35 23.41
N LEU A 319 16.57 -19.48 22.09
CA LEU A 319 16.07 -18.49 21.15
C LEU A 319 14.69 -18.94 20.64
N CYS A 320 13.67 -18.13 20.78
CA CYS A 320 12.31 -18.53 20.41
C CYS A 320 11.49 -17.36 19.82
N ASP A 321 10.32 -17.70 19.25
CA ASP A 321 9.31 -16.73 18.91
C ASP A 321 8.83 -16.01 20.18
N PRO A 322 8.67 -14.67 20.17
CA PRO A 322 8.12 -13.93 21.30
C PRO A 322 6.78 -14.49 21.83
N ALA A 323 5.93 -14.99 20.94
CA ALA A 323 4.65 -15.60 21.32
C ALA A 323 4.80 -16.88 22.13
N ARG A 324 5.94 -17.58 22.03
CA ARG A 324 6.25 -18.84 22.73
C ARG A 324 7.17 -18.66 23.94
N ALA A 325 7.59 -17.42 24.24
CA ALA A 325 8.57 -17.16 25.29
C ALA A 325 8.17 -17.73 26.67
N ASN A 326 6.89 -17.66 27.03
CA ASN A 326 6.39 -18.20 28.30
C ASN A 326 6.47 -19.74 28.34
N GLU A 327 6.14 -20.42 27.25
CA GLU A 327 6.18 -21.89 27.14
C GLU A 327 7.64 -22.37 27.22
N ILE A 328 8.52 -21.80 26.42
CA ILE A 328 9.95 -22.12 26.37
C ILE A 328 10.62 -21.79 27.71
N GLY A 329 10.26 -20.66 28.31
CA GLY A 329 10.75 -20.27 29.64
C GLY A 329 10.37 -21.27 30.74
N ALA A 330 9.14 -21.79 30.69
CA ALA A 330 8.70 -22.82 31.64
C ALA A 330 9.50 -24.12 31.49
N VAL A 331 9.80 -24.54 30.26
CA VAL A 331 10.67 -25.69 30.01
C VAL A 331 12.06 -25.42 30.52
N LEU A 332 12.65 -24.27 30.21
CA LEU A 332 14.02 -23.88 30.66
C LEU A 332 14.14 -23.91 32.18
N LEU A 333 13.21 -23.35 32.92
CA LEU A 333 13.22 -23.37 34.38
C LEU A 333 13.02 -24.79 34.97
N ARG A 334 12.09 -25.54 34.38
CA ARG A 334 11.82 -26.90 34.85
C ARG A 334 13.01 -27.84 34.69
N GLU A 335 13.65 -27.84 33.53
CA GLU A 335 14.75 -28.76 33.25
C GLU A 335 16.05 -28.38 33.93
N THR A 336 16.26 -27.09 34.20
CA THR A 336 17.50 -26.62 34.88
C THR A 336 17.33 -26.53 36.38
N GLY A 337 16.10 -26.51 36.92
CA GLY A 337 15.83 -26.25 38.32
C GLY A 337 16.15 -24.80 38.76
N SER A 338 16.43 -23.92 37.82
CA SER A 338 16.75 -22.51 38.13
C SER A 338 15.52 -21.77 38.69
N LEU A 339 15.78 -20.89 39.67
CA LEU A 339 14.76 -20.09 40.34
C LEU A 339 14.31 -18.85 39.57
N GLY A 340 15.00 -18.54 38.49
CA GLY A 340 14.69 -17.39 37.66
C GLY A 340 15.46 -17.39 36.33
N MET A 341 14.93 -16.66 35.37
CA MET A 341 15.53 -16.47 34.06
C MET A 341 15.56 -14.97 33.72
N ARG A 342 16.42 -14.63 32.76
CA ARG A 342 16.41 -13.32 32.11
C ARG A 342 16.06 -13.48 30.64
N GLY A 343 15.53 -12.43 30.03
CA GLY A 343 15.20 -12.42 28.62
C GLY A 343 15.51 -11.09 27.98
N SER A 344 15.84 -11.10 26.70
CA SER A 344 16.03 -9.93 25.87
C SER A 344 15.43 -10.15 24.48
N THR A 345 14.89 -9.08 23.90
CA THR A 345 14.43 -9.10 22.51
C THR A 345 15.62 -8.88 21.59
N VAL A 346 15.79 -9.78 20.63
CA VAL A 346 16.83 -9.72 19.61
C VAL A 346 16.21 -9.74 18.23
N GLN A 347 16.96 -9.35 17.22
CA GLN A 347 16.56 -9.48 15.83
C GLN A 347 17.31 -10.66 15.21
N ARG A 348 16.62 -11.48 14.43
CA ARG A 348 17.24 -12.57 13.65
C ARG A 348 16.98 -12.35 12.16
N TRP A 349 17.94 -12.74 11.33
CA TRP A 349 17.87 -12.69 9.88
C TRP A 349 18.05 -14.10 9.30
N PRO A 350 17.00 -14.95 9.30
CA PRO A 350 17.09 -16.25 8.69
C PRO A 350 17.26 -16.07 7.17
N GLN A 351 18.23 -16.76 6.60
CA GLN A 351 18.33 -16.85 5.15
C GLN A 351 17.15 -17.66 4.59
N ARG A 352 16.68 -17.30 3.42
CA ARG A 352 15.71 -18.11 2.67
C ARG A 352 16.35 -19.48 2.44
N ARG A 353 15.59 -20.54 2.70
CA ARG A 353 16.05 -21.91 2.54
C ARG A 353 14.90 -22.76 2.05
N GLU A 354 15.23 -23.72 1.21
CA GLU A 354 14.32 -24.73 0.68
C GLU A 354 14.80 -26.11 1.10
N GLU A 355 13.90 -27.07 1.14
CA GLU A 355 14.24 -28.46 1.42
C GLU A 355 14.13 -29.28 0.13
N ALA A 356 15.20 -30.03 -0.17
CA ALA A 356 15.20 -31.03 -1.23
C ALA A 356 15.57 -32.40 -0.63
N VAL A 357 15.33 -33.47 -1.35
CA VAL A 357 15.72 -34.83 -0.96
C VAL A 357 16.67 -35.38 -2.02
N VAL A 358 17.83 -35.84 -1.58
CA VAL A 358 18.77 -36.60 -2.42
C VAL A 358 18.84 -38.06 -1.95
N HIS A 359 19.23 -38.98 -2.82
CA HIS A 359 19.27 -40.39 -2.50
C HIS A 359 20.71 -40.89 -2.57
N VAL A 360 21.31 -41.24 -1.42
CA VAL A 360 22.65 -41.83 -1.33
C VAL A 360 22.47 -43.34 -1.28
N HIS A 361 22.87 -44.05 -2.33
CA HIS A 361 22.68 -45.50 -2.48
C HIS A 361 21.27 -45.97 -2.15
N GLY A 362 20.24 -45.18 -2.60
CA GLY A 362 18.85 -45.47 -2.38
C GLY A 362 18.27 -44.98 -1.04
N HIS A 363 19.06 -44.48 -0.11
CA HIS A 363 18.62 -43.91 1.17
C HIS A 363 18.31 -42.43 1.02
N PRO A 364 17.11 -41.96 1.37
CA PRO A 364 16.72 -40.55 1.26
C PRO A 364 17.42 -39.72 2.34
N ILE A 365 17.99 -38.58 1.96
CA ILE A 365 18.59 -37.61 2.84
C ILE A 365 18.02 -36.23 2.47
N ARG A 366 17.36 -35.56 3.42
CA ARG A 366 16.95 -34.19 3.26
C ARG A 366 18.14 -33.26 3.18
N VAL A 367 18.05 -32.26 2.33
CA VAL A 367 19.10 -31.25 2.13
C VAL A 367 18.47 -29.89 2.22
N LYS A 368 19.03 -29.02 3.06
CA LYS A 368 18.68 -27.61 3.11
C LYS A 368 19.48 -26.87 2.06
N LEU A 369 18.76 -26.25 1.12
CA LEU A 369 19.31 -25.39 0.07
C LEU A 369 19.23 -23.93 0.51
N ALA A 370 20.32 -23.21 0.33
CA ALA A 370 20.40 -21.76 0.48
C ALA A 370 21.29 -21.22 -0.65
N PRO A 371 21.24 -19.92 -1.00
CA PRO A 371 22.05 -19.37 -2.05
C PRO A 371 23.54 -19.75 -1.92
N GLY A 372 24.06 -20.49 -2.90
CA GLY A 372 25.43 -20.96 -2.93
C GLY A 372 25.80 -22.06 -1.90
N ARG A 373 24.80 -22.69 -1.25
CA ARG A 373 25.09 -23.71 -0.22
C ARG A 373 23.98 -24.77 -0.15
N ALA A 374 24.42 -26.04 -0.16
CA ALA A 374 23.58 -27.19 0.14
C ALA A 374 24.11 -27.89 1.42
N LYS A 375 23.22 -28.13 2.39
CA LYS A 375 23.59 -28.79 3.66
C LYS A 375 22.70 -30.00 3.91
N PRO A 376 23.22 -31.24 3.82
CA PRO A 376 22.51 -32.45 4.20
C PRO A 376 22.08 -32.43 5.68
N GLU A 377 20.90 -32.98 5.98
CA GLU A 377 20.42 -33.19 7.34
C GLU A 377 21.25 -34.30 8.01
N HIS A 378 21.79 -33.98 9.18
CA HIS A 378 22.71 -34.85 9.91
C HIS A 378 22.06 -36.19 10.33
N ASP A 379 20.83 -36.12 10.84
CA ASP A 379 20.13 -37.29 11.35
C ASP A 379 19.79 -38.31 10.25
N ASP A 380 19.38 -37.79 9.08
CA ASP A 380 19.12 -38.63 7.89
C ASP A 380 20.43 -39.28 7.41
N ALA A 381 21.52 -38.50 7.40
CA ALA A 381 22.85 -39.03 7.02
C ALA A 381 23.37 -40.07 8.02
N VAL A 382 23.12 -39.89 9.32
CA VAL A 382 23.50 -40.90 10.36
C VAL A 382 22.72 -42.20 10.14
N ALA A 383 21.40 -42.09 9.90
CA ALA A 383 20.54 -43.26 9.63
C ALA A 383 21.01 -44.01 8.37
N ALA A 384 21.30 -43.28 7.28
CA ALA A 384 21.81 -43.84 6.04
C ALA A 384 23.22 -44.50 6.23
N ALA A 385 24.09 -43.84 6.95
CA ALA A 385 25.44 -44.37 7.26
C ALA A 385 25.39 -45.71 8.04
N ALA A 386 24.52 -45.79 9.04
CA ALA A 386 24.28 -46.99 9.80
C ALA A 386 23.69 -48.14 8.91
N ALA A 387 22.73 -47.84 8.06
CA ALA A 387 22.11 -48.80 7.16
C ALA A 387 23.07 -49.30 6.08
N LEU A 388 23.97 -48.47 5.59
CA LEU A 388 24.94 -48.77 4.53
C LEU A 388 26.26 -49.35 5.07
N GLY A 389 26.52 -49.28 6.36
CA GLY A 389 27.80 -49.65 6.95
C GLY A 389 28.97 -48.72 6.49
N LEU A 390 28.64 -47.48 6.08
CA LEU A 390 29.62 -46.51 5.59
C LEU A 390 29.94 -45.47 6.69
N PRO A 391 31.14 -44.89 6.65
CA PRO A 391 31.46 -43.75 7.52
C PRO A 391 30.54 -42.57 7.25
N LEU A 392 30.02 -41.94 8.31
CA LEU A 392 29.12 -40.77 8.20
C LEU A 392 29.64 -39.65 7.27
N ARG A 393 30.97 -39.39 7.35
CA ARG A 393 31.63 -38.37 6.51
C ARG A 393 31.49 -38.65 5.00
N GLU A 394 31.49 -39.93 4.61
CA GLU A 394 31.36 -40.34 3.21
C GLU A 394 29.92 -40.14 2.72
N VAL A 395 28.97 -40.49 3.55
CA VAL A 395 27.53 -40.27 3.26
C VAL A 395 27.22 -38.76 3.15
N LEU A 396 27.72 -37.94 4.07
CA LEU A 396 27.56 -36.47 4.02
C LEU A 396 28.21 -35.87 2.78
N ALA A 397 29.43 -36.29 2.42
CA ALA A 397 30.12 -35.82 1.22
C ALA A 397 29.35 -36.17 -0.07
N HIS A 398 28.84 -37.40 -0.16
CA HIS A 398 28.08 -37.87 -1.30
C HIS A 398 26.72 -37.12 -1.42
N ALA A 399 26.03 -36.96 -0.28
CA ALA A 399 24.77 -36.17 -0.25
C ALA A 399 25.00 -34.71 -0.67
N ALA A 400 26.11 -34.09 -0.20
CA ALA A 400 26.46 -32.72 -0.59
C ALA A 400 26.80 -32.60 -2.09
N GLN A 401 27.49 -33.61 -2.64
CA GLN A 401 27.82 -33.65 -4.08
C GLN A 401 26.54 -33.78 -4.93
N LEU A 402 25.59 -34.65 -4.56
CA LEU A 402 24.32 -34.82 -5.25
C LEU A 402 23.46 -33.54 -5.18
N ALA A 403 23.57 -32.81 -4.08
CA ALA A 403 22.83 -31.55 -3.88
C ALA A 403 23.48 -30.33 -4.55
N GLY A 404 24.76 -30.42 -4.94
CA GLY A 404 25.52 -29.32 -5.54
C GLY A 404 25.02 -28.88 -6.94
N GLY A 405 24.10 -29.62 -7.55
CA GLY A 405 23.43 -29.23 -8.79
C GLY A 405 21.98 -28.74 -8.61
N LEU A 406 21.51 -28.61 -7.36
CA LEU A 406 20.19 -28.11 -7.01
C LEU A 406 20.34 -26.64 -6.60
N GLU A 407 19.71 -25.74 -7.36
CA GLU A 407 19.61 -24.33 -6.97
C GLU A 407 18.23 -24.10 -6.34
N PRO A 408 18.12 -23.25 -5.27
CA PRO A 408 16.83 -22.81 -4.78
C PRO A 408 16.16 -21.92 -5.84
N ASP A 409 14.85 -22.10 -6.03
CA ASP A 409 13.99 -21.29 -6.93
C ASP A 409 13.89 -19.81 -6.50
#